data_85e134484499b8db27a9e8fdaf250da1
#
_entry.id   85e134484499b8db27a9e8fdaf250da1
#
_cell.length_a   1.000
_cell.length_b   1.000
_cell.length_c   1.000
_cell.angle_alpha   90.00
_cell.angle_beta   90.00
_cell.angle_gamma   90.00
#
_symmetry.space_group_name_H-M   'P 1'
#
loop_
_entity.id
_entity.type
_entity.pdbx_description
1 polymer ?
#
loop_
_entity_poly.entity_id
_entity_poly.type
_entity_poly.pdbx_seq_one_letter_code
_entity_poly.pdbx_strand_id
1 'polypeptide(L)'
;GICRIEGMAVFVPGTAVGASVLARMKPTALLINTARGALVDENALADALNSGRLAGAGLDVMAEEPPRPDHPLLTAKNCLITPHIAWASREARLRLIDAVTGNLRAFLAGQPVNVVS
;
A
#
# COMPACT_ATOMS: atom_id res chain seq x y z
N GLY A 1 -8.96 9.47 -3.33
CA GLY A 1 -8.31 10.11 -4.47
C GLY A 1 -6.95 9.48 -4.76
N ILE A 2 -6.54 9.45 -6.02
CA ILE A 2 -5.20 8.99 -6.43
C ILE A 2 -4.27 10.21 -6.35
N CYS A 3 -3.29 10.17 -5.47
CA CYS A 3 -2.22 11.16 -5.46
C CYS A 3 -1.10 10.67 -6.38
N ARG A 4 -0.71 11.48 -7.35
CA ARG A 4 0.32 11.17 -8.32
C ARG A 4 1.59 11.95 -7.96
N ILE A 5 2.65 11.25 -7.62
CA ILE A 5 3.98 11.85 -7.43
C ILE A 5 4.88 11.23 -8.50
N GLU A 6 5.29 12.01 -9.51
CA GLU A 6 6.30 11.67 -10.53
C GLU A 6 6.33 10.20 -11.01
N GLY A 7 5.19 9.69 -11.48
CA GLY A 7 5.07 8.33 -12.00
C GLY A 7 4.72 7.25 -10.97
N MET A 8 4.58 7.60 -9.71
CA MET A 8 4.16 6.73 -8.62
C MET A 8 2.68 6.97 -8.29
N ALA A 9 1.87 5.91 -8.20
CA ALA A 9 0.50 5.99 -7.71
C ALA A 9 0.46 5.58 -6.24
N VAL A 10 0.02 6.48 -5.37
CA VAL A 10 -0.21 6.21 -3.95
C VAL A 10 -1.72 6.12 -3.74
N PHE A 11 -2.19 5.04 -3.13
CA PHE A 11 -3.61 4.84 -2.86
C PHE A 11 -3.97 5.24 -1.44
N VAL A 12 -5.09 5.97 -1.32
CA VAL A 12 -5.72 6.31 -0.06
C VAL A 12 -6.75 5.22 0.28
N PRO A 13 -6.91 4.82 1.54
CA PRO A 13 -7.86 3.79 1.97
C PRO A 13 -9.28 4.02 1.43
N GLY A 14 -9.89 2.95 0.92
CA GLY A 14 -11.27 2.96 0.39
C GLY A 14 -11.38 2.86 -1.14
N THR A 15 -10.27 2.85 -1.90
CA THR A 15 -10.31 2.70 -3.36
C THR A 15 -9.71 1.35 -3.76
N ALA A 16 -10.53 0.46 -4.28
CA ALA A 16 -10.04 -0.81 -4.83
C ALA A 16 -9.29 -0.58 -6.15
N VAL A 17 -8.08 -1.11 -6.24
CA VAL A 17 -7.23 -1.11 -7.44
C VAL A 17 -7.46 -2.40 -8.20
N GLY A 18 -8.48 -2.42 -9.03
CA GLY A 18 -8.75 -3.54 -9.92
C GLY A 18 -8.15 -3.35 -11.31
N ALA A 19 -8.42 -4.32 -12.20
CA ALA A 19 -7.92 -4.35 -13.58
C ALA A 19 -8.19 -3.05 -14.35
N SER A 20 -9.37 -2.43 -14.17
CA SER A 20 -9.74 -1.18 -14.84
C SER A 20 -8.88 0.02 -14.43
N VAL A 21 -8.45 0.06 -13.17
CA VAL A 21 -7.55 1.11 -12.66
C VAL A 21 -6.14 0.85 -13.19
N LEU A 22 -5.65 -0.38 -13.10
CA LEU A 22 -4.33 -0.78 -13.59
C LEU A 22 -4.20 -0.52 -15.10
N ALA A 23 -5.26 -0.77 -15.88
CA ALA A 23 -5.28 -0.51 -17.32
C ALA A 23 -5.12 0.98 -17.70
N ARG A 24 -5.44 1.90 -16.77
CA ARG A 24 -5.31 3.37 -16.97
C ARG A 24 -3.99 3.93 -16.47
N MET A 25 -3.16 3.13 -15.82
CA MET A 25 -1.83 3.54 -15.38
C MET A 25 -0.88 3.62 -16.57
N LYS A 26 0.11 4.50 -16.49
CA LYS A 26 1.18 4.55 -17.50
C LYS A 26 2.00 3.26 -17.45
N PRO A 27 2.49 2.73 -18.59
CA PRO A 27 3.36 1.54 -18.58
C PRO A 27 4.64 1.72 -17.78
N THR A 28 5.08 2.95 -17.57
CA THR A 28 6.26 3.30 -16.74
C THR A 28 5.93 3.50 -15.25
N ALA A 29 4.67 3.35 -14.85
CA ALA A 29 4.27 3.58 -13.47
C ALA A 29 4.70 2.42 -12.56
N LEU A 30 4.97 2.76 -11.30
CA LEU A 30 5.17 1.83 -10.20
C LEU A 30 3.96 1.87 -9.27
N LEU A 31 3.50 0.72 -8.78
CA LEU A 31 2.48 0.63 -7.75
C LEU A 31 3.15 0.32 -6.41
N ILE A 32 2.92 1.17 -5.41
CA ILE A 32 3.41 0.94 -4.04
C ILE A 32 2.22 0.79 -3.10
N ASN A 33 2.18 -0.32 -2.36
CA ASN A 33 1.15 -0.57 -1.35
C ASN A 33 1.78 -0.94 0.00
N THR A 34 1.69 -0.02 0.95
CA THR A 34 2.09 -0.21 2.35
C THR A 34 0.90 -0.06 3.30
N ALA A 35 -0.32 -0.08 2.78
CA ALA A 35 -1.53 0.16 3.54
C ALA A 35 -2.25 -1.14 3.90
N ARG A 36 -2.93 -1.77 2.95
CA ARG A 36 -3.64 -3.06 3.13
C ARG A 36 -3.68 -3.82 1.81
N GLY A 37 -3.43 -5.13 1.85
CA GLY A 37 -3.44 -6.00 0.67
C GLY A 37 -4.78 -5.98 -0.06
N ALA A 38 -5.89 -6.05 0.66
CA ALA A 38 -7.24 -6.06 0.10
C ALA A 38 -7.62 -4.81 -0.74
N LEU A 39 -6.80 -3.75 -0.73
CA LEU A 39 -7.01 -2.59 -1.59
C LEU A 39 -6.66 -2.84 -3.06
N VAL A 40 -5.93 -3.91 -3.35
CA VAL A 40 -5.43 -4.24 -4.68
C VAL A 40 -5.97 -5.62 -5.08
N ASP A 41 -6.48 -5.72 -6.29
CA ASP A 41 -6.73 -7.03 -6.92
C ASP A 41 -5.37 -7.63 -7.32
N GLU A 42 -4.91 -8.57 -6.51
CA GLU A 42 -3.58 -9.15 -6.62
C GLU A 42 -3.40 -9.99 -7.89
N ASN A 43 -4.48 -10.62 -8.38
CA ASN A 43 -4.43 -11.36 -9.65
C ASN A 43 -4.30 -10.39 -10.83
N ALA A 44 -5.12 -9.34 -10.86
CA ALA A 44 -5.03 -8.31 -11.90
C ALA A 44 -3.68 -7.58 -11.88
N LEU A 45 -3.08 -7.38 -10.70
CA LEU A 45 -1.75 -6.79 -10.58
C LEU A 45 -0.68 -7.73 -11.15
N ALA A 46 -0.73 -9.03 -10.85
CA ALA A 46 0.21 -10.01 -11.39
C ALA A 46 0.14 -10.06 -12.93
N ASP A 47 -1.07 -10.04 -13.49
CA ASP A 47 -1.28 -10.00 -14.95
C ASP A 47 -0.72 -8.72 -15.57
N ALA A 48 -0.93 -7.56 -14.93
CA ALA A 48 -0.41 -6.28 -15.40
C ALA A 48 1.12 -6.24 -15.40
N LEU A 49 1.76 -6.81 -14.38
CA LEU A 49 3.21 -6.92 -14.28
C LEU A 49 3.78 -7.89 -15.33
N ASN A 50 3.21 -9.08 -15.43
CA ASN A 50 3.67 -10.13 -16.34
C ASN A 50 3.53 -9.75 -17.81
N SER A 51 2.48 -8.99 -18.15
CA SER A 51 2.26 -8.46 -19.51
C SER A 51 3.07 -7.20 -19.82
N GLY A 52 3.80 -6.63 -18.84
CA GLY A 52 4.53 -5.37 -19.01
C GLY A 52 3.66 -4.13 -19.08
N ARG A 53 2.38 -4.22 -18.72
CA ARG A 53 1.45 -3.08 -18.65
C ARG A 53 1.79 -2.13 -17.51
N LEU A 54 2.45 -2.62 -16.47
CA LEU A 54 2.95 -1.85 -15.32
C LEU A 54 4.46 -2.12 -15.18
N ALA A 55 5.25 -1.09 -14.90
CA ALA A 55 6.69 -1.21 -14.80
C ALA A 55 7.14 -2.06 -13.62
N GLY A 56 6.43 -1.98 -12.49
CA GLY A 56 6.75 -2.75 -11.29
C GLY A 56 5.79 -2.49 -10.14
N ALA A 57 5.94 -3.27 -9.08
CA ALA A 57 5.21 -3.09 -7.83
C ALA A 57 6.11 -3.31 -6.62
N GLY A 58 5.86 -2.52 -5.54
CA GLY A 58 6.42 -2.71 -4.21
C GLY A 58 5.30 -2.89 -3.21
N LEU A 59 5.21 -4.05 -2.60
CA LEU A 59 4.12 -4.42 -1.70
C LEU A 59 4.70 -4.77 -0.33
N ASP A 60 4.23 -4.08 0.71
CA ASP A 60 4.55 -4.46 2.09
C ASP A 60 3.42 -5.27 2.73
N VAL A 61 2.28 -5.34 2.05
CA VAL A 61 1.06 -6.00 2.52
C VAL A 61 0.45 -6.86 1.42
N MET A 62 -0.12 -7.99 1.84
CA MET A 62 -0.85 -8.93 1.00
C MET A 62 -2.28 -9.10 1.55
N ALA A 63 -3.21 -9.55 0.69
CA ALA A 63 -4.59 -9.81 1.12
C ALA A 63 -4.65 -10.96 2.14
N GLU A 64 -3.77 -11.96 1.97
CA GLU A 64 -3.55 -13.07 2.91
C GLU A 64 -2.09 -13.03 3.37
N GLU A 65 -1.85 -12.99 4.67
CA GLU A 65 -0.51 -12.94 5.27
C GLU A 65 -0.35 -14.07 6.31
N PRO A 66 0.61 -15.01 6.10
CA PRO A 66 1.51 -15.12 4.95
C PRO A 66 0.77 -15.56 3.67
N PRO A 67 1.23 -15.13 2.49
CA PRO A 67 0.64 -15.55 1.23
C PRO A 67 0.86 -17.05 1.00
N ARG A 68 -0.08 -17.67 0.27
CA ARG A 68 0.08 -19.07 -0.13
C ARG A 68 1.30 -19.24 -1.05
N PRO A 69 1.98 -20.41 -1.00
CA PRO A 69 3.19 -20.63 -1.80
C PRO A 69 2.98 -20.53 -3.33
N ASP A 70 1.75 -20.73 -3.80
CA ASP A 70 1.37 -20.64 -5.21
C ASP A 70 0.83 -19.27 -5.63
N HIS A 71 0.93 -18.28 -4.76
CA HIS A 71 0.37 -16.95 -5.00
C HIS A 71 1.04 -16.27 -6.21
N PRO A 72 0.27 -15.76 -7.20
CA PRO A 72 0.81 -15.29 -8.48
C PRO A 72 1.80 -14.11 -8.36
N LEU A 73 1.66 -13.27 -7.34
CA LEU A 73 2.59 -12.16 -7.11
C LEU A 73 3.99 -12.59 -6.66
N LEU A 74 4.14 -13.81 -6.08
CA LEU A 74 5.45 -14.30 -5.65
C LEU A 74 6.39 -14.59 -6.82
N THR A 75 5.85 -14.80 -8.01
CA THR A 75 6.60 -15.06 -9.25
C THR A 75 6.39 -13.99 -10.32
N ALA A 76 5.64 -12.93 -10.01
CA ALA A 76 5.37 -11.86 -10.95
C ALA A 76 6.64 -11.04 -11.26
N LYS A 77 6.76 -10.59 -12.52
CA LYS A 77 7.89 -9.76 -12.96
C LYS A 77 7.90 -8.43 -12.20
N ASN A 78 9.10 -7.98 -11.82
CA ASN A 78 9.31 -6.67 -11.19
C ASN A 78 8.40 -6.42 -9.97
N CYS A 79 8.08 -7.46 -9.20
CA CYS A 79 7.33 -7.39 -7.96
C CYS A 79 8.28 -7.59 -6.77
N LEU A 80 8.35 -6.59 -5.90
CA LEU A 80 9.07 -6.68 -4.63
C LEU A 80 8.06 -6.77 -3.50
N ILE A 81 8.19 -7.80 -2.66
CA ILE A 81 7.30 -8.02 -1.51
C ILE A 81 8.14 -8.01 -0.24
N THR A 82 7.69 -7.27 0.77
CA THR A 82 8.27 -7.25 2.11
C THR A 82 7.22 -7.72 3.14
N PRO A 83 7.65 -8.33 4.27
CA PRO A 83 6.73 -9.02 5.17
C PRO A 83 6.08 -8.07 6.20
N HIS A 84 5.33 -7.07 5.73
CA HIS A 84 4.55 -6.10 6.53
C HIS A 84 5.43 -5.38 7.57
N ILE A 85 6.56 -4.85 7.12
CA ILE A 85 7.59 -4.20 7.95
C ILE A 85 7.86 -2.72 7.62
N ALA A 86 7.04 -2.10 6.77
CA ALA A 86 7.21 -0.68 6.42
C ALA A 86 7.15 0.27 7.64
N TRP A 87 6.50 -0.15 8.73
CA TRP A 87 6.44 0.54 10.02
C TRP A 87 7.68 0.33 10.89
N ALA A 88 8.56 -0.63 10.59
CA ALA A 88 9.54 -1.17 11.52
C ALA A 88 10.79 -0.30 11.70
N SER A 89 11.02 0.72 10.87
CA SER A 89 12.16 1.61 11.06
C SER A 89 12.07 2.34 12.41
N ARG A 90 13.22 2.64 13.01
CA ARG A 90 13.28 3.37 14.29
C ARG A 90 12.53 4.70 14.20
N GLU A 91 12.72 5.42 13.11
CA GLU A 91 12.12 6.74 12.85
C GLU A 91 10.60 6.64 12.69
N ALA A 92 10.10 5.63 11.99
CA ALA A 92 8.66 5.40 11.84
C ALA A 92 8.00 5.09 13.18
N ARG A 93 8.63 4.24 14.00
CA ARG A 93 8.13 3.90 15.35
C ARG A 93 8.12 5.10 16.28
N LEU A 94 9.16 5.93 16.26
CA LEU A 94 9.20 7.15 17.07
C LEU A 94 8.07 8.11 16.67
N ARG A 95 7.87 8.36 15.36
CA ARG A 95 6.75 9.20 14.89
C ARG A 95 5.40 8.65 15.30
N LEU A 96 5.22 7.33 15.28
CA LEU A 96 3.97 6.71 15.72
C LEU A 96 3.71 6.94 17.22
N ILE A 97 4.74 6.74 18.06
CA ILE A 97 4.64 6.96 19.51
C ILE A 97 4.30 8.43 19.80
N ASP A 98 4.95 9.37 19.13
CA ASP A 98 4.68 10.80 19.29
C ASP A 98 3.25 11.15 18.87
N ALA A 99 2.77 10.61 17.74
CA ALA A 99 1.41 10.81 17.26
C ALA A 99 0.37 10.26 18.25
N VAL A 100 0.55 9.04 18.74
CA VAL A 100 -0.36 8.41 19.73
C VAL A 100 -0.37 9.20 21.04
N THR A 101 0.81 9.62 21.52
CA THR A 101 0.92 10.42 22.73
C THR A 101 0.24 11.79 22.57
N GLY A 102 0.42 12.42 21.42
CA GLY A 102 -0.24 13.68 21.06
C GLY A 102 -1.76 13.56 21.03
N ASN A 103 -2.27 12.51 20.39
CA ASN A 103 -3.71 12.22 20.32
C ASN A 103 -4.31 12.00 21.70
N LEU A 104 -3.63 11.24 22.57
CA LEU A 104 -4.08 10.99 23.93
C LEU A 104 -4.13 12.27 24.76
N ARG A 105 -3.09 13.10 24.69
CA ARG A 105 -3.05 14.40 25.38
C ARG A 105 -4.19 15.31 24.94
N ALA A 106 -4.43 15.41 23.62
CA ALA A 106 -5.50 16.22 23.06
C ALA A 106 -6.89 15.70 23.50
N PHE A 107 -7.09 14.38 23.51
CA PHE A 107 -8.32 13.76 24.00
C PHE A 107 -8.56 14.11 25.48
N LEU A 108 -7.56 13.95 26.34
CA LEU A 108 -7.67 14.26 27.78
C LEU A 108 -7.90 15.76 28.04
N ALA A 109 -7.44 16.64 27.15
CA ALA A 109 -7.69 18.07 27.20
C ALA A 109 -9.07 18.47 26.64
N GLY A 110 -9.91 17.54 26.23
CA GLY A 110 -11.21 17.80 25.62
C GLY A 110 -11.15 18.39 24.21
N GLN A 111 -10.00 18.30 23.53
CA GLN A 111 -9.75 18.78 22.17
C GLN A 111 -9.21 17.66 21.28
N PRO A 112 -10.00 16.59 21.03
CA PRO A 112 -9.52 15.45 20.29
C PRO A 112 -9.11 15.83 18.86
N VAL A 113 -7.97 15.29 18.40
CA VAL A 113 -7.42 15.45 17.04
C VAL A 113 -7.34 14.10 16.34
N ASN A 114 -7.26 14.11 15.01
CA ASN A 114 -7.20 12.89 14.19
C ASN A 114 -8.37 11.91 14.45
N VAL A 115 -9.55 12.46 14.73
CA VAL A 115 -10.76 11.66 14.95
C VAL A 115 -11.19 11.07 13.62
N VAL A 116 -11.45 9.75 13.62
CA VAL A 116 -12.01 9.02 12.47
C VAL A 116 -13.48 8.72 12.75
N SER A 117 -14.35 8.93 11.77
CA SER A 117 -15.78 8.66 11.82
C SER A 117 -16.14 7.46 10.95
#